data_214f198b0cf311aa460c40428ec19d3e
#
_entry.id   214f198b0cf311aa460c40428ec19d3e
#
_cell.length_a   1.000
_cell.length_b   1.000
_cell.length_c   1.000
_cell.angle_alpha   90.00
_cell.angle_beta   90.00
_cell.angle_gamma   90.00
#
_symmetry.space_group_name_H-M   'P 1'
#
loop_
_entity.id
_entity.type
_entity.pdbx_description
1 polymer ?
#
loop_
_entity_poly.entity_id
_entity_poly.type
_entity_poly.pdbx_seq_one_letter_code
_entity_poly.pdbx_strand_id
1 'polypeptide(L)'
;MEDMRRIPLYRQTADYAREHGELESFRRSNVANIACRAAIEEAIRDGFDGMRLQAGIAERVLQAFGAERVLYVLANSVQQKAWDGRFSPDNVAWARTFPIPEGGTMGWDHRSRFAVQSHPAVLDGFISLARKAALAQERPSLLNQLRAYQPPRSPGGKRSAERER
;
A
#
# COMPACT_ATOMS: atom_id res chain seq x y z
N MET A 1 -13.95 4.28 -17.79
CA MET A 1 -12.65 4.41 -17.13
C MET A 1 -12.39 3.21 -16.26
N GLU A 2 -11.21 2.68 -16.33
CA GLU A 2 -10.87 1.46 -15.60
C GLU A 2 -10.71 1.77 -14.09
N ASP A 3 -11.27 0.87 -13.26
CA ASP A 3 -11.14 1.01 -11.81
C ASP A 3 -9.74 0.55 -11.41
N MET A 4 -8.91 1.47 -10.95
CA MET A 4 -7.52 1.21 -10.60
C MET A 4 -7.38 0.17 -9.49
N ARG A 5 -8.39 0.04 -8.63
CA ARG A 5 -8.35 -0.97 -7.55
C ARG A 5 -8.44 -2.39 -8.09
N ARG A 6 -8.94 -2.56 -9.31
CA ARG A 6 -9.11 -3.88 -9.92
C ARG A 6 -7.90 -4.34 -10.70
N ILE A 7 -6.93 -3.47 -10.90
CA ILE A 7 -5.70 -3.84 -11.58
C ILE A 7 -4.78 -4.51 -10.57
N PRO A 8 -4.42 -5.80 -10.78
CA PRO A 8 -3.56 -6.50 -9.82
C PRO A 8 -2.18 -5.88 -9.77
N LEU A 9 -1.61 -5.84 -8.57
CA LEU A 9 -0.25 -5.37 -8.38
C LEU A 9 0.71 -6.45 -8.88
N TYR A 10 1.54 -6.11 -9.86
CA TYR A 10 2.53 -7.04 -10.42
C TYR A 10 3.83 -6.91 -9.61
N ARG A 11 4.30 -8.01 -9.05
CA ARG A 11 5.39 -7.98 -8.08
C ARG A 11 6.70 -8.57 -8.60
N GLN A 12 6.80 -8.79 -9.92
CA GLN A 12 8.01 -9.33 -10.51
C GLN A 12 8.64 -8.32 -11.45
N THR A 13 9.85 -8.65 -11.94
CA THR A 13 10.57 -7.76 -12.86
C THR A 13 9.95 -7.78 -14.25
N ALA A 14 10.31 -6.78 -15.06
CA ALA A 14 9.90 -6.75 -16.46
C ALA A 14 10.49 -7.95 -17.23
N ASP A 15 11.70 -8.35 -16.88
CA ASP A 15 12.33 -9.51 -17.52
C ASP A 15 11.57 -10.79 -17.20
N TYR A 16 11.17 -10.97 -15.94
CA TYR A 16 10.33 -12.11 -15.55
C TYR A 16 9.03 -12.12 -16.33
N ALA A 17 8.38 -10.96 -16.44
CA ALA A 17 7.12 -10.84 -17.16
C ALA A 17 7.28 -11.21 -18.62
N ARG A 18 8.36 -10.77 -19.25
CA ARG A 18 8.63 -11.10 -20.65
C ARG A 18 8.81 -12.60 -20.84
N GLU A 19 9.57 -13.23 -19.95
CA GLU A 19 9.86 -14.65 -20.04
C GLU A 19 8.63 -15.53 -19.80
N HIS A 20 7.66 -15.01 -19.02
CA HIS A 20 6.49 -15.78 -18.64
C HIS A 20 5.22 -15.36 -19.39
N GLY A 21 5.36 -14.49 -20.40
CA GLY A 21 4.19 -14.03 -21.16
C GLY A 21 3.26 -13.13 -20.40
N GLU A 22 3.76 -12.42 -19.38
CA GLU A 22 2.95 -11.59 -18.50
C GLU A 22 3.25 -10.10 -18.66
N LEU A 23 3.84 -9.72 -19.79
CA LEU A 23 4.26 -8.34 -20.00
C LEU A 23 3.10 -7.35 -19.95
N GLU A 24 1.93 -7.78 -20.41
CA GLU A 24 0.74 -6.92 -20.34
C GLU A 24 0.32 -6.65 -18.89
N SER A 25 0.37 -7.67 -18.05
CA SER A 25 0.07 -7.50 -16.62
C SER A 25 1.06 -6.56 -15.96
N PHE A 26 2.33 -6.69 -16.30
CA PHE A 26 3.36 -5.78 -15.79
C PHE A 26 3.07 -4.34 -16.21
N ARG A 27 2.75 -4.13 -17.48
CA ARG A 27 2.49 -2.79 -18.00
C ARG A 27 1.28 -2.14 -17.36
N ARG A 28 0.21 -2.90 -17.21
CA ARG A 28 -1.01 -2.38 -16.58
C ARG A 28 -0.76 -1.98 -15.13
N SER A 29 -0.05 -2.83 -14.40
CA SER A 29 0.29 -2.52 -13.00
C SER A 29 1.18 -1.28 -12.92
N ASN A 30 2.15 -1.17 -13.82
CA ASN A 30 3.08 -0.03 -13.79
C ASN A 30 2.36 1.27 -14.10
N VAL A 31 1.44 1.26 -15.06
CA VAL A 31 0.61 2.44 -15.36
C VAL A 31 -0.21 2.84 -14.13
N ALA A 32 -0.79 1.88 -13.44
CA ALA A 32 -1.55 2.15 -12.23
C ALA A 32 -0.65 2.68 -11.09
N ASN A 33 0.58 2.18 -10.98
CA ASN A 33 1.53 2.68 -9.99
C ASN A 33 1.87 4.15 -10.25
N ILE A 34 2.08 4.49 -11.52
CA ILE A 34 2.40 5.88 -11.91
C ILE A 34 1.21 6.79 -11.62
N ALA A 35 0.00 6.33 -11.93
CA ALA A 35 -1.21 7.09 -11.63
C ALA A 35 -1.39 7.26 -10.12
N CYS A 36 -1.07 6.23 -9.35
CA CYS A 36 -1.14 6.28 -7.90
C CYS A 36 -0.14 7.32 -7.35
N ARG A 37 1.08 7.32 -7.88
CA ARG A 37 2.07 8.34 -7.50
C ARG A 37 1.53 9.75 -7.74
N ALA A 38 0.96 9.98 -8.91
CA ALA A 38 0.42 11.30 -9.25
C ALA A 38 -0.70 11.71 -8.30
N ALA A 39 -1.56 10.75 -7.93
CA ALA A 39 -2.66 11.02 -7.00
C ALA A 39 -2.13 11.36 -5.60
N ILE A 40 -1.08 10.67 -5.16
CA ILE A 40 -0.45 10.96 -3.88
C ILE A 40 0.14 12.38 -3.88
N GLU A 41 0.87 12.72 -4.95
CA GLU A 41 1.48 14.04 -5.06
C GLU A 41 0.43 15.13 -5.07
N GLU A 42 -0.68 14.91 -5.75
CA GLU A 42 -1.78 15.87 -5.79
C GLU A 42 -2.46 15.99 -4.43
N ALA A 43 -2.68 14.86 -3.75
CA ALA A 43 -3.29 14.87 -2.43
C ALA A 43 -2.43 15.65 -1.43
N ILE A 44 -1.12 15.45 -1.49
CA ILE A 44 -0.20 16.18 -0.62
C ILE A 44 -0.24 17.67 -0.93
N ARG A 45 -0.20 18.03 -2.22
CA ARG A 45 -0.23 19.44 -2.62
C ARG A 45 -1.49 20.13 -2.15
N ASP A 46 -2.63 19.47 -2.28
CA ASP A 46 -3.92 20.06 -1.94
C ASP A 46 -4.21 19.99 -0.45
N GLY A 47 -3.64 19.01 0.25
CA GLY A 47 -3.94 18.78 1.66
C GLY A 47 -2.91 19.32 2.65
N PHE A 48 -1.83 19.91 2.15
CA PHE A 48 -0.79 20.46 3.04
C PHE A 48 -0.97 21.96 3.13
N ASP A 49 -1.16 22.46 4.35
CA ASP A 49 -1.42 23.89 4.59
C ASP A 49 -0.16 24.69 4.91
N GLY A 50 1.02 24.07 4.76
CA GLY A 50 2.30 24.68 5.12
C GLY A 50 2.84 24.23 6.45
N MET A 51 2.00 23.59 7.28
CA MET A 51 2.41 23.09 8.59
C MET A 51 2.05 21.63 8.79
N ARG A 52 0.88 21.20 8.32
CA ARG A 52 0.43 19.83 8.50
C ARG A 52 -0.47 19.39 7.36
N LEU A 53 -0.60 18.09 7.23
CA LEU A 53 -1.50 17.48 6.26
C LEU A 53 -2.90 17.36 6.86
N GLN A 54 -3.91 17.62 6.03
CA GLN A 54 -5.30 17.48 6.45
C GLN A 54 -5.65 16.01 6.71
N ALA A 55 -6.50 15.79 7.72
CA ALA A 55 -7.04 14.46 7.97
C ALA A 55 -7.89 14.04 6.78
N GLY A 56 -7.86 12.77 6.45
CA GLY A 56 -8.70 12.20 5.41
C GLY A 56 -8.10 12.18 4.01
N ILE A 57 -6.97 12.87 3.78
CA ILE A 57 -6.40 12.88 2.42
C ILE A 57 -5.86 11.50 2.03
N ALA A 58 -5.30 10.76 2.99
CA ALA A 58 -4.78 9.43 2.70
C ALA A 58 -5.90 8.45 2.37
N GLU A 59 -7.02 8.55 3.09
CA GLU A 59 -8.15 7.66 2.84
C GLU A 59 -8.69 7.78 1.43
N ARG A 60 -8.71 8.99 0.86
CA ARG A 60 -9.19 9.17 -0.51
C ARG A 60 -8.31 8.45 -1.51
N VAL A 61 -7.00 8.51 -1.33
CA VAL A 61 -6.08 7.80 -2.23
C VAL A 61 -6.22 6.30 -2.04
N LEU A 62 -6.35 5.85 -0.79
CA LEU A 62 -6.55 4.42 -0.51
C LEU A 62 -7.82 3.89 -1.16
N GLN A 63 -8.89 4.67 -1.15
CA GLN A 63 -10.14 4.27 -1.78
C GLN A 63 -10.02 4.19 -3.29
N ALA A 64 -9.25 5.10 -3.89
CA ALA A 64 -9.12 5.17 -5.34
C ALA A 64 -8.24 4.05 -5.91
N PHE A 65 -7.20 3.64 -5.19
CA PHE A 65 -6.20 2.71 -5.72
C PHE A 65 -6.10 1.40 -4.94
N GLY A 66 -6.67 1.33 -3.74
CA GLY A 66 -6.52 0.19 -2.87
C GLY A 66 -5.28 0.30 -1.99
N ALA A 67 -5.39 -0.18 -0.76
CA ALA A 67 -4.31 -0.06 0.22
C ALA A 67 -3.03 -0.74 -0.25
N GLU A 68 -3.15 -1.91 -0.88
CA GLU A 68 -1.98 -2.66 -1.31
C GLU A 68 -1.08 -1.84 -2.24
N ARG A 69 -1.69 -1.24 -3.28
CA ARG A 69 -0.92 -0.44 -4.25
C ARG A 69 -0.38 0.84 -3.64
N VAL A 70 -1.19 1.54 -2.86
CA VAL A 70 -0.77 2.80 -2.24
C VAL A 70 0.44 2.56 -1.35
N LEU A 71 0.38 1.55 -0.50
CA LEU A 71 1.49 1.23 0.40
C LEU A 71 2.73 0.77 -0.38
N TYR A 72 2.53 0.03 -1.46
CA TYR A 72 3.63 -0.41 -2.32
C TYR A 72 4.35 0.79 -2.95
N VAL A 73 3.59 1.74 -3.49
CA VAL A 73 4.15 2.96 -4.08
C VAL A 73 4.89 3.79 -3.05
N LEU A 74 4.32 3.93 -1.85
CA LEU A 74 4.96 4.67 -0.77
C LEU A 74 6.24 3.99 -0.29
N ALA A 75 6.21 2.67 -0.13
CA ALA A 75 7.39 1.92 0.29
C ALA A 75 8.51 2.05 -0.75
N ASN A 76 8.17 1.97 -2.04
CA ASN A 76 9.13 2.17 -3.11
C ASN A 76 9.76 3.57 -3.02
N SER A 77 8.94 4.58 -2.75
CA SER A 77 9.43 5.95 -2.66
C SER A 77 10.47 6.11 -1.55
N VAL A 78 10.22 5.49 -0.40
CA VAL A 78 11.18 5.51 0.71
C VAL A 78 12.45 4.74 0.34
N GLN A 79 12.31 3.56 -0.28
CA GLN A 79 13.48 2.77 -0.68
C GLN A 79 14.37 3.52 -1.66
N GLN A 80 13.76 4.27 -2.60
CA GLN A 80 14.50 5.06 -3.58
C GLN A 80 15.25 6.22 -2.93
N LYS A 81 14.83 6.67 -1.76
CA LYS A 81 15.40 7.82 -1.05
C LYS A 81 15.82 7.48 0.37
N ALA A 82 16.19 6.23 0.62
CA ALA A 82 16.54 5.77 1.96
C ALA A 82 17.74 6.50 2.56
N TRP A 83 18.55 7.12 1.71
CA TRP A 83 19.69 7.95 2.14
C TRP A 83 19.26 9.26 2.80
N ASP A 84 18.01 9.66 2.62
CA ASP A 84 17.52 10.95 3.13
C ASP A 84 17.09 10.79 4.58
N GLY A 85 17.78 11.50 5.48
CA GLY A 85 17.52 11.40 6.93
C GLY A 85 16.22 12.03 7.39
N ARG A 86 15.44 12.62 6.48
CA ARG A 86 14.17 13.24 6.85
C ARG A 86 13.01 12.24 6.95
N PHE A 87 13.21 11.01 6.50
CA PHE A 87 12.24 9.95 6.76
C PHE A 87 12.45 9.39 8.16
N SER A 88 11.36 9.12 8.86
CA SER A 88 11.44 8.55 10.20
C SER A 88 12.02 7.13 10.15
N PRO A 89 12.78 6.72 11.17
CA PRO A 89 13.30 5.35 11.21
C PRO A 89 12.22 4.29 11.14
N ASP A 90 11.05 4.57 11.71
CA ASP A 90 9.93 3.62 11.67
C ASP A 90 9.44 3.41 10.22
N ASN A 91 9.29 4.50 9.46
CA ASN A 91 8.85 4.39 8.08
C ASN A 91 9.92 3.77 7.18
N VAL A 92 11.20 4.03 7.46
CA VAL A 92 12.29 3.39 6.72
C VAL A 92 12.27 1.88 6.96
N ALA A 93 12.13 1.46 8.21
CA ALA A 93 12.07 0.03 8.55
C ALA A 93 10.84 -0.62 7.93
N TRP A 94 9.69 0.05 7.99
CA TRP A 94 8.48 -0.44 7.38
C TRP A 94 8.64 -0.64 5.87
N ALA A 95 9.22 0.33 5.18
CA ALA A 95 9.40 0.26 3.74
C ALA A 95 10.28 -0.92 3.32
N ARG A 96 11.27 -1.26 4.15
CA ARG A 96 12.16 -2.37 3.85
C ARG A 96 11.47 -3.73 3.88
N THR A 97 10.29 -3.81 4.47
CA THR A 97 9.55 -5.08 4.48
C THR A 97 8.92 -5.40 3.13
N PHE A 98 8.94 -4.47 2.18
CA PHE A 98 8.32 -4.66 0.87
C PHE A 98 9.36 -5.18 -0.12
N PRO A 99 9.16 -6.39 -0.69
CA PRO A 99 10.05 -6.90 -1.73
C PRO A 99 9.69 -6.27 -3.07
N ILE A 100 10.36 -5.17 -3.40
CA ILE A 100 10.10 -4.46 -4.64
C ILE A 100 11.23 -4.81 -5.60
N PRO A 101 10.95 -5.51 -6.71
CA PRO A 101 11.99 -5.95 -7.62
C PRO A 101 12.66 -4.79 -8.34
N GLU A 102 13.94 -4.95 -8.59
CA GLU A 102 14.71 -3.95 -9.32
C GLU A 102 14.27 -3.89 -10.78
N GLY A 103 14.66 -2.81 -11.47
CA GLY A 103 14.38 -2.65 -12.87
C GLY A 103 15.10 -3.67 -13.72
N GLY A 104 14.69 -3.78 -14.98
CA GLY A 104 15.20 -4.81 -15.86
C GLY A 104 16.56 -4.50 -16.47
N THR A 105 16.92 -5.32 -17.45
CA THR A 105 18.24 -5.32 -18.05
C THR A 105 18.56 -4.12 -18.94
N MET A 106 17.58 -3.28 -19.23
CA MET A 106 17.76 -2.15 -20.15
C MET A 106 18.45 -0.95 -19.51
N GLY A 107 18.96 -1.10 -18.31
CA GLY A 107 19.76 -0.06 -17.68
C GLY A 107 18.96 1.05 -17.01
N TRP A 108 17.64 1.02 -17.07
CA TRP A 108 16.83 1.99 -16.34
C TRP A 108 15.89 1.26 -15.39
N ASP A 109 15.63 1.92 -14.29
CA ASP A 109 14.86 1.33 -13.21
C ASP A 109 13.45 1.92 -13.24
N HIS A 110 12.45 1.10 -13.61
CA HIS A 110 11.07 1.55 -13.70
C HIS A 110 10.52 1.99 -12.34
N ARG A 111 11.16 1.56 -11.24
CA ARG A 111 10.72 1.97 -9.89
C ARG A 111 10.78 3.47 -9.70
N SER A 112 11.74 4.15 -10.36
CA SER A 112 11.85 5.59 -10.24
C SER A 112 10.65 6.33 -10.82
N ARG A 113 9.94 5.70 -11.74
CA ARG A 113 8.79 6.32 -12.41
C ARG A 113 7.58 6.47 -11.49
N PHE A 114 7.50 5.64 -10.47
CA PHE A 114 6.41 5.77 -9.49
C PHE A 114 6.93 6.07 -8.07
N ALA A 115 8.11 6.64 -7.97
CA ALA A 115 8.60 7.19 -6.70
C ALA A 115 8.03 8.59 -6.52
N VAL A 116 7.34 8.80 -5.40
CA VAL A 116 6.70 10.10 -5.12
C VAL A 116 7.77 11.17 -4.94
N GLN A 117 7.57 12.32 -5.57
CA GLN A 117 8.55 13.40 -5.58
C GLN A 117 8.25 14.53 -4.61
N SER A 118 7.30 14.35 -3.72
CA SER A 118 6.98 15.34 -2.69
C SER A 118 8.14 15.52 -1.72
N HIS A 119 8.13 16.63 -1.00
CA HIS A 119 9.16 16.92 0.00
C HIS A 119 9.24 15.77 1.01
N PRO A 120 10.44 15.24 1.30
CA PRO A 120 10.56 14.03 2.13
C PRO A 120 9.90 14.12 3.50
N ALA A 121 10.01 15.26 4.19
CA ALA A 121 9.40 15.39 5.52
C ALA A 121 7.87 15.35 5.43
N VAL A 122 7.30 15.96 4.40
CA VAL A 122 5.84 15.95 4.20
C VAL A 122 5.39 14.57 3.76
N LEU A 123 6.16 13.95 2.86
CA LEU A 123 5.88 12.59 2.42
C LEU A 123 5.91 11.61 3.58
N ASP A 124 6.89 11.76 4.49
CA ASP A 124 6.98 10.93 5.68
C ASP A 124 5.69 11.01 6.50
N GLY A 125 5.16 12.22 6.68
CA GLY A 125 3.88 12.41 7.36
C GLY A 125 2.72 11.75 6.64
N PHE A 126 2.69 11.86 5.29
CA PHE A 126 1.66 11.19 4.50
C PHE A 126 1.72 9.67 4.66
N ILE A 127 2.93 9.11 4.65
CA ILE A 127 3.12 7.67 4.82
C ILE A 127 2.53 7.21 6.15
N SER A 128 2.80 7.95 7.22
CA SER A 128 2.27 7.61 8.54
C SER A 128 0.73 7.65 8.54
N LEU A 129 0.14 8.66 7.90
CA LEU A 129 -1.32 8.74 7.78
C LEU A 129 -1.87 7.57 6.97
N ALA A 130 -1.21 7.22 5.85
CA ALA A 130 -1.67 6.14 4.99
C ALA A 130 -1.59 4.79 5.70
N ARG A 131 -0.50 4.54 6.43
CA ARG A 131 -0.33 3.31 7.20
C ARG A 131 -1.43 3.18 8.26
N LYS A 132 -1.70 4.27 8.97
CA LYS A 132 -2.74 4.29 9.99
C LYS A 132 -4.12 4.07 9.39
N ALA A 133 -4.41 4.74 8.28
CA ALA A 133 -5.69 4.61 7.61
C ALA A 133 -5.89 3.20 7.05
N ALA A 134 -4.84 2.58 6.52
CA ALA A 134 -4.91 1.22 6.02
C ALA A 134 -5.21 0.23 7.14
N LEU A 135 -4.59 0.41 8.30
CA LEU A 135 -4.88 -0.43 9.47
C LEU A 135 -6.32 -0.25 9.93
N ALA A 136 -6.82 1.00 9.91
CA ALA A 136 -8.20 1.27 10.31
C ALA A 136 -9.20 0.60 9.37
N GLN A 137 -8.88 0.54 8.06
CA GLN A 137 -9.72 -0.15 7.10
C GLN A 137 -9.73 -1.67 7.33
N GLU A 138 -8.61 -2.21 7.77
CA GLU A 138 -8.49 -3.64 8.05
C GLU A 138 -9.29 -4.05 9.28
N ARG A 139 -9.29 -3.21 10.32
CA ARG A 139 -9.95 -3.55 11.58
C ARG A 139 -11.44 -3.88 11.44
N PRO A 140 -12.25 -3.07 10.73
CA PRO A 140 -13.65 -3.44 10.54
C PRO A 140 -13.82 -4.77 9.83
N SER A 141 -12.96 -5.04 8.84
CA SER A 141 -13.02 -6.30 8.13
C SER A 141 -12.72 -7.48 9.04
N LEU A 142 -11.69 -7.35 9.87
CA LEU A 142 -11.35 -8.39 10.84
C LEU A 142 -12.46 -8.60 11.85
N LEU A 143 -13.06 -7.53 12.36
CA LEU A 143 -14.18 -7.64 13.29
C LEU A 143 -15.37 -8.32 12.64
N ASN A 144 -15.66 -8.01 11.39
CA ASN A 144 -16.74 -8.64 10.64
C ASN A 144 -16.47 -10.13 10.48
N GLN A 145 -15.24 -10.50 10.17
CA GLN A 145 -14.85 -11.90 10.05
C GLN A 145 -15.00 -12.63 11.38
N LEU A 146 -14.60 -12.00 12.47
CA LEU A 146 -14.74 -12.59 13.80
C LEU A 146 -16.20 -12.76 14.19
N ARG A 147 -17.06 -11.79 13.85
CA ARG A 147 -18.48 -11.89 14.12
C ARG A 147 -19.13 -12.98 13.30
N ALA A 148 -18.68 -13.17 12.07
CA ALA A 148 -19.22 -14.21 11.20
C ALA A 148 -18.67 -15.59 11.56
N TYR A 149 -17.54 -15.66 12.24
CA TYR A 149 -16.91 -16.92 12.60
C TYR A 149 -17.72 -17.62 13.67
N GLN A 150 -18.10 -18.85 13.37
CA GLN A 150 -18.75 -19.71 14.35
C GLN A 150 -17.79 -20.83 14.66
N PRO A 151 -17.25 -20.86 15.87
CA PRO A 151 -16.37 -21.97 16.23
C PRO A 151 -17.12 -23.27 16.15
N PRO A 152 -16.46 -24.37 15.79
CA PRO A 152 -17.12 -25.66 15.79
C PRO A 152 -17.74 -25.91 17.16
N ARG A 153 -19.01 -26.24 17.19
CA ARG A 153 -19.65 -26.54 18.46
C ARG A 153 -19.08 -27.85 19.00
N SER A 154 -18.58 -27.75 20.21
CA SER A 154 -18.16 -28.98 20.87
C SER A 154 -19.40 -29.86 21.06
N PRO A 155 -19.31 -31.12 20.75
CA PRO A 155 -20.43 -32.00 21.08
C PRO A 155 -20.66 -31.95 22.58
N GLY A 156 -21.70 -31.43 22.99
CA GLY A 156 -21.96 -31.17 24.39
C GLY A 156 -21.46 -29.82 24.84
N GLY A 157 -21.21 -29.59 24.55
CA GLY A 157 -20.99 -28.58 24.81
C GLY A 157 -21.09 -27.71 25.34
N LYS A 158 -21.18 -27.75 25.32
CA LYS A 158 -21.22 -27.08 25.81
C LYS A 158 -20.95 -26.46 26.42
N ARG A 159 -20.95 -26.51 26.63
CA ARG A 159 -20.79 -26.26 27.34
C ARG A 159 -20.88 -25.71 27.89
N SER A 160 -21.42 -25.92 27.78
CA SER A 160 -21.65 -25.72 28.43
C SER A 160 -21.76 -25.43 28.82
N ALA A 161 -22.23 -25.71 28.95
CA ALA A 161 -22.45 -25.69 29.49
C ALA A 161 -22.28 -25.65 29.88
N GLU A 162 -22.19 -25.87 29.76
CA GLU A 162 -22.07 -26.31 30.27
C GLU A 162 -21.76 -26.22 30.76
N ARG A 163 -21.97 -26.40 31.07
CA ARG A 163 -21.83 -26.88 31.62
C ARG A 163 -22.04 -26.83 32.13
N GLU A 164 -22.48 -26.93 31.95
CA GLU A 164 -22.79 -27.33 32.38
C GLU A 164 -22.79 -27.37 32.93
N ARG A 165 -23.08 -27.78 33.52
CA ARG A 165 -23.14 -28.08 34.02
C ARG A 165 -22.90 -28.23 34.39
#